data_95191e7358a0920c4bc913e424173b62
#
_entry.id   95191e7358a0920c4bc913e424173b62
#
_cell.length_a   1.000
_cell.length_b   1.000
_cell.length_c   1.000
_cell.angle_alpha   90.00
_cell.angle_beta   90.00
_cell.angle_gamma   90.00
#
_symmetry.space_group_name_H-M   'P 1'
#
loop_
_entity.id
_entity.type
_entity.pdbx_description
1 polymer ?
#
loop_
_entity_poly.entity_id
_entity_poly.type
_entity_poly.pdbx_seq_one_letter_code
_entity_poly.pdbx_strand_id
1 'polypeptide(L)' 'MKYAEMGNIQSGLKFKSPIGLLVETTGTTQHVASHNVYVHEVVVVEGVGRGERFLLNLDYAQAL' A
#
# COMPACT_ATOMS: atom_id res chain seq x y z
N MET A 1 -2.94 -6.62 12.32
CA MET A 1 -2.34 -5.29 12.41
C MET A 1 -3.09 -4.33 11.50
N LYS A 2 -3.28 -3.11 11.95
CA LYS A 2 -4.10 -2.15 11.22
C LYS A 2 -3.25 -1.07 10.58
N TYR A 3 -2.92 -1.29 9.34
CA TYR A 3 -2.12 -0.33 8.58
C TYR A 3 -2.83 1.01 8.42
N ALA A 4 -4.17 1.00 8.42
CA ALA A 4 -4.95 2.23 8.31
C ALA A 4 -4.76 3.18 9.50
N GLU A 5 -4.19 2.72 10.60
CA GLU A 5 -3.91 3.53 11.77
C GLU A 5 -2.44 3.97 11.84
N MET A 6 -1.62 3.58 10.88
CA MET A 6 -0.20 3.88 10.89
C MET A 6 0.09 5.13 10.06
N GLY A 7 0.57 6.17 10.72
CA GLY A 7 0.91 7.45 10.08
C GLY A 7 2.17 7.41 9.23
N ASN A 8 2.92 6.32 9.27
CA ASN A 8 4.08 6.11 8.42
C ASN A 8 4.30 4.62 8.23
N ILE A 9 5.11 4.26 7.25
CA ILE A 9 5.42 2.87 6.96
C ILE A 9 6.82 2.79 6.35
N GLN A 10 7.50 1.70 6.63
CA GLN A 10 8.80 1.44 6.05
C GLN A 10 8.66 1.16 4.56
N SER A 11 9.60 1.65 3.75
CA SER A 11 9.65 1.32 2.32
C SER A 11 10.15 -0.11 2.14
N GLY A 12 9.84 -0.69 0.98
CA GLY A 12 10.36 -2.01 0.63
C GLY A 12 9.55 -3.19 1.17
N LEU A 13 8.42 -2.94 1.81
CA LEU A 13 7.56 -4.02 2.28
C LEU A 13 6.68 -4.52 1.14
N LYS A 14 6.60 -5.83 0.97
CA LYS A 14 5.86 -6.43 -0.14
C LYS A 14 4.49 -6.91 0.30
N PHE A 15 3.51 -6.62 -0.54
CA PHE A 15 2.13 -7.01 -0.33
C PHE A 15 1.54 -7.54 -1.63
N LYS A 16 0.47 -8.31 -1.50
CA LYS A 16 -0.36 -8.69 -2.63
C LYS A 16 -1.64 -7.88 -2.56
N SER A 17 -1.94 -7.12 -3.61
CA SER A 17 -3.13 -6.27 -3.64
C SER A 17 -4.42 -7.10 -3.69
N PRO A 18 -5.60 -6.49 -3.43
CA PRO A 18 -6.86 -7.23 -3.53
C PRO A 18 -7.13 -7.85 -4.89
N ILE A 19 -6.54 -7.31 -5.95
CA ILE A 19 -6.71 -7.84 -7.31
C ILE A 19 -5.53 -8.72 -7.74
N GLY A 20 -4.66 -9.08 -6.79
CA GLY A 20 -3.61 -10.06 -7.04
C GLY A 20 -2.30 -9.49 -7.56
N LEU A 21 -2.11 -8.17 -7.56
CA LEU A 21 -0.85 -7.56 -7.99
C LEU A 21 0.18 -7.61 -6.88
N LEU A 22 1.42 -7.90 -7.24
CA LEU A 22 2.53 -7.80 -6.30
C LEU A 22 2.99 -6.35 -6.24
N VAL A 23 2.93 -5.76 -5.05
CA VAL A 23 3.27 -4.36 -4.84
C VAL A 23 4.27 -4.21 -3.70
N GLU A 24 4.95 -3.07 -3.66
CA GLU A 24 5.94 -2.78 -2.65
C GLU A 24 5.74 -1.36 -2.15
N THR A 25 5.85 -1.16 -0.83
CA THR A 25 5.68 0.17 -0.24
C THR A 25 6.85 1.08 -0.63
N THR A 26 6.54 2.36 -0.84
CA THR A 26 7.55 3.36 -1.18
C THR A 26 7.98 4.19 0.02
N GLY A 27 7.30 4.05 1.16
CA GLY A 27 7.57 4.86 2.36
C GLY A 27 6.70 6.11 2.45
N THR A 28 5.87 6.38 1.46
CA THR A 28 4.97 7.54 1.46
C THR A 28 3.61 7.15 2.02
N THR A 29 3.09 7.98 2.91
CA THR A 29 1.78 7.75 3.55
C THR A 29 0.94 9.00 3.42
N GLN A 30 -0.35 8.82 3.18
CA GLN A 30 -1.29 9.92 3.09
C GLN A 30 -2.48 9.66 4.00
N HIS A 31 -2.92 10.71 4.71
CA HIS A 31 -4.11 10.65 5.55
C HIS A 31 -5.35 10.99 4.73
N VAL A 32 -6.36 10.15 4.81
CA VAL A 32 -7.67 10.38 4.18
C VAL A 32 -8.63 10.86 5.25
N ALA A 33 -8.81 12.18 5.34
CA ALA A 33 -9.59 12.80 6.42
C ALA A 33 -11.05 12.35 6.44
N SER A 34 -11.65 12.16 5.27
CA SER A 34 -13.06 11.77 5.17
C SER A 34 -13.37 10.45 5.84
N HIS A 35 -12.41 9.55 5.93
CA HIS A 35 -12.55 8.22 6.55
C HIS A 35 -11.65 8.04 7.75
N ASN A 36 -10.85 9.04 8.08
CA ASN A 36 -9.88 9.02 9.18
C ASN A 36 -8.99 7.77 9.12
N VAL A 37 -8.44 7.51 7.96
CA VAL A 37 -7.54 6.38 7.74
C VAL A 37 -6.28 6.83 7.02
N TYR A 38 -5.22 6.06 7.15
CA TYR A 38 -3.99 6.27 6.41
C TYR A 38 -3.92 5.26 5.27
N VAL A 39 -3.55 5.76 4.09
CA VAL A 39 -3.26 4.92 2.94
C VAL A 39 -1.78 5.07 2.60
N HIS A 40 -1.20 4.03 2.04
CA HIS A 40 0.23 3.99 1.78
C HIS A 40 0.48 3.82 0.30
N GLU A 41 1.42 4.60 -0.22
CA GLU A 41 1.79 4.49 -1.62
C GLU A 41 2.53 3.19 -1.87
N VAL A 42 2.13 2.50 -2.92
CA VAL A 42 2.79 1.28 -3.36
C VAL A 42 3.11 1.38 -4.84
N VAL A 43 4.10 0.63 -5.26
CA VAL A 43 4.48 0.50 -6.66
C VAL A 43 4.32 -0.96 -7.08
N VAL A 44 3.75 -1.17 -8.26
CA VAL A 44 3.62 -2.52 -8.81
C VAL A 44 5.00 -2.99 -9.26
N VAL A 45 5.47 -4.11 -8.71
CA VAL A 45 6.82 -4.59 -8.98
C VAL A 45 6.87 -5.78 -9.93
N GLU A 46 5.72 -6.38 -10.24
CA GLU A 46 5.67 -7.55 -11.11
C GLU A 46 4.34 -7.60 -11.84
N GLY A 47 4.37 -8.03 -13.10
CA GLY A 47 3.17 -8.24 -13.90
C GLY A 47 2.74 -7.01 -14.68
N VAL A 48 1.47 -7.02 -15.11
CA VAL A 48 0.88 -5.92 -15.86
C VAL A 48 0.79 -4.69 -14.96
N GLY A 49 1.20 -3.54 -15.46
CA GLY A 49 1.21 -2.30 -14.68
C GLY A 49 2.48 -2.09 -13.88
N ARG A 50 3.50 -2.91 -14.09
CA ARG A 50 4.79 -2.76 -13.41
C ARG A 50 5.29 -1.32 -13.53
N GLY A 51 5.64 -0.72 -12.37
CA GLY A 51 6.08 0.66 -12.28
C GLY A 51 4.97 1.65 -11.97
N GLU A 52 3.71 1.23 -12.04
CA GLU A 52 2.58 2.05 -11.64
C GLU A 52 2.58 2.25 -10.13
N ARG A 53 2.20 3.45 -9.70
CA ARG A 53 2.10 3.78 -8.28
C ARG A 53 0.69 4.19 -7.95
N PHE A 54 0.24 3.80 -6.77
CA PHE A 54 -1.08 4.21 -6.29
C PHE A 54 -1.12 4.11 -4.77
N LEU A 55 -2.15 4.73 -4.19
CA LEU A 55 -2.39 4.68 -2.75
C LEU A 55 -3.29 3.50 -2.44
N LEU A 56 -2.93 2.73 -1.44
CA LEU A 56 -3.64 1.51 -1.08
C LEU A 56 -3.81 1.45 0.44
N ASN A 57 -5.03 1.11 0.89
CA ASN A 57 -5.24 0.75 2.28
C ASN A 57 -4.73 -0.67 2.48
N LEU A 58 -3.57 -0.79 3.14
CA LEU A 58 -2.88 -2.07 3.27
C LEU A 58 -3.63 -3.09 4.12
N ASP A 59 -4.67 -2.66 4.85
CA ASP A 59 -5.51 -3.61 5.58
C ASP A 59 -6.31 -4.52 4.64
N TYR A 60 -6.47 -4.10 3.38
CA TYR A 60 -7.12 -4.92 2.35
C TYR A 60 -6.13 -5.73 1.53
N ALA A 61 -4.84 -5.56 1.77
CA ALA A 61 -3.79 -6.29 1.07
C ALA A 61 -3.29 -7.44 1.94
N GLN A 62 -2.60 -8.37 1.31
CA GLN A 62 -2.01 -9.52 2.01
C GLN A 62 -0.51 -9.28 2.15
N ALA A 63 -0.01 -9.29 3.36
CA ALA A 63 1.43 -9.19 3.62
C ALA A 63 2.14 -10.48 3.16
N LEU A 64 3.27 -10.31 2.52
CA LEU A 64 4.07 -11.43 2.03
C LEU A 64 5.28 -11.70 2.91
#